data_5b0f2ad67d4ce642dce799ca1268d877
#
_entry.id   5b0f2ad67d4ce642dce799ca1268d877
#
_cell.length_a   1.000
_cell.length_b   1.000
_cell.length_c   1.000
_cell.angle_alpha   90.00
_cell.angle_beta   90.00
_cell.angle_gamma   90.00
#
_symmetry.space_group_name_H-M   'P 1'
#
loop_
_entity.id
_entity.type
_entity.pdbx_description
1 polymer ?
#
loop_
_entity_poly.entity_id
_entity_poly.type
_entity_poly.pdbx_seq_one_letter_code
_entity_poly.pdbx_strand_id
1 'polypeptide(L)'
;MEAHLAQRTGDSTEHYVGENRGNSVAFTHATVDAGATLVVGSGPHVLRAAEWRGDALILYSLGNLVNYGPFNLVEPMRRGAVVCATLDSAGHASDVVVRGTVQWAPGVVTADSAGRAMTLVDSLSAVDFPLTGVAVDSATGAVSRRRLSSDQ
;
A
#
# COMPACT_ATOMS: atom_id res chain seq x y z
N MET A 1 14.74 -2.33 13.66
CA MET A 1 13.61 -1.60 14.30
C MET A 1 13.04 -0.51 13.37
N GLU A 2 13.87 0.19 12.58
CA GLU A 2 13.43 1.25 11.67
C GLU A 2 12.54 0.79 10.50
N ALA A 3 12.78 -0.39 9.93
CA ALA A 3 12.00 -0.89 8.79
C ALA A 3 10.51 -1.13 9.12
N HIS A 4 10.19 -1.52 10.35
CA HIS A 4 8.79 -1.70 10.79
C HIS A 4 8.05 -0.38 10.95
N LEU A 5 8.74 0.67 11.38
CA LEU A 5 8.17 2.02 11.49
C LEU A 5 7.90 2.63 10.11
N ALA A 6 8.76 2.35 9.12
CA ALA A 6 8.57 2.84 7.75
C ALA A 6 7.36 2.22 7.04
N GLN A 7 6.84 1.07 7.50
CA GLN A 7 5.64 0.44 6.93
C GLN A 7 4.34 1.07 7.43
N ARG A 8 4.33 1.67 8.64
CA ARG A 8 3.15 2.33 9.17
C ARG A 8 2.88 3.62 8.41
N THR A 9 1.62 3.83 8.09
CA THR A 9 1.13 5.05 7.45
C THR A 9 0.52 5.92 8.54
N GLY A 10 1.35 6.76 9.15
CA GLY A 10 0.92 7.64 10.23
C GLY A 10 0.50 9.02 9.72
N ASP A 11 -0.49 9.63 10.38
CA ASP A 11 -0.83 11.04 10.16
C ASP A 11 0.17 11.96 10.90
N SER A 12 1.41 11.92 10.46
CA SER A 12 2.50 12.71 11.02
C SER A 12 3.57 12.99 9.96
N THR A 13 4.36 14.04 10.21
CA THR A 13 5.49 14.35 9.33
C THR A 13 6.56 13.27 9.41
N GLU A 14 6.89 12.72 8.27
CA GLU A 14 7.97 11.73 8.12
C GLU A 14 9.31 12.42 7.88
N HIS A 15 10.35 11.85 8.47
CA HIS A 15 11.73 12.28 8.24
C HIS A 15 12.59 11.07 7.81
N TYR A 16 13.47 11.28 6.85
CA TYR A 16 14.42 10.27 6.40
C TYR A 16 15.77 10.90 6.05
N VAL A 17 16.84 10.40 6.67
CA VAL A 17 18.21 10.91 6.48
C VAL A 17 18.30 12.43 6.68
N GLY A 18 17.59 12.95 7.70
CA GLY A 18 17.54 14.38 8.01
C GLY A 18 16.63 15.24 7.11
N GLU A 19 16.04 14.66 6.09
CA GLU A 19 15.08 15.34 5.22
C GLU A 19 13.65 15.22 5.75
N ASN A 20 12.92 16.33 5.70
CA ASN A 20 11.48 16.34 5.93
C ASN A 20 10.77 15.81 4.66
N ARG A 21 10.08 14.68 4.79
CA ARG A 21 9.32 14.04 3.70
C ARG A 21 7.85 14.42 3.68
N GLY A 22 7.43 15.30 4.59
CA GLY A 22 6.05 15.71 4.73
C GLY A 22 5.17 14.69 5.42
N ASN A 23 3.87 14.94 5.38
CA ASN A 23 2.83 14.05 5.90
C ASN A 23 2.09 13.40 4.73
N SER A 24 2.32 12.10 4.51
CA SER A 24 1.75 11.37 3.38
C SER A 24 0.22 11.28 3.45
N VAL A 25 -0.35 11.15 4.65
CA VAL A 25 -1.81 11.09 4.85
C VAL A 25 -2.44 12.44 4.54
N ALA A 26 -1.93 13.52 5.14
CA ALA A 26 -2.45 14.86 4.88
C ALA A 26 -2.34 15.24 3.39
N PHE A 27 -1.24 14.90 2.73
CA PHE A 27 -1.04 15.17 1.31
C PHE A 27 -2.03 14.40 0.43
N THR A 28 -2.19 13.09 0.64
CA THR A 28 -3.09 12.27 -0.17
C THR A 28 -4.54 12.62 0.06
N HIS A 29 -4.93 12.94 1.30
CA HIS A 29 -6.29 13.40 1.61
C HIS A 29 -6.59 14.74 0.91
N ALA A 30 -5.67 15.70 0.96
CA ALA A 30 -5.83 16.97 0.24
C ALA A 30 -5.91 16.78 -1.29
N THR A 31 -5.16 15.79 -1.82
CA THR A 31 -5.20 15.43 -3.25
C THR A 31 -6.57 14.87 -3.65
N VAL A 32 -7.16 14.01 -2.81
CA VAL A 32 -8.53 13.51 -3.03
C VAL A 32 -9.55 14.61 -2.88
N ASP A 33 -9.43 15.47 -1.89
CA ASP A 33 -10.33 16.62 -1.67
C ASP A 33 -10.27 17.61 -2.85
N ALA A 34 -9.16 17.64 -3.58
CA ALA A 34 -9.00 18.41 -4.82
C ALA A 34 -9.55 17.67 -6.08
N GLY A 35 -10.12 16.47 -5.92
CA GLY A 35 -10.82 15.74 -6.98
C GLY A 35 -10.09 14.52 -7.54
N ALA A 36 -8.97 14.09 -6.96
CA ALA A 36 -8.34 12.85 -7.37
C ALA A 36 -9.18 11.64 -6.92
N THR A 37 -9.37 10.66 -7.81
CA THR A 37 -10.13 9.44 -7.55
C THR A 37 -9.24 8.23 -7.32
N LEU A 38 -7.97 8.32 -7.71
CA LEU A 38 -6.95 7.32 -7.47
C LEU A 38 -5.62 8.01 -7.13
N VAL A 39 -5.03 7.67 -5.98
CA VAL A 39 -3.72 8.15 -5.57
C VAL A 39 -2.78 6.96 -5.35
N VAL A 40 -1.63 6.97 -6.00
CA VAL A 40 -0.61 5.93 -5.86
C VAL A 40 0.68 6.56 -5.36
N GLY A 41 1.06 6.23 -4.14
CA GLY A 41 2.29 6.67 -3.51
C GLY A 41 3.45 5.72 -3.74
N SER A 42 4.66 6.26 -3.65
CA SER A 42 5.91 5.50 -3.66
C SER A 42 6.98 6.25 -2.84
N GLY A 43 8.11 5.60 -2.57
CA GLY A 43 9.25 6.24 -1.90
C GLY A 43 9.80 5.50 -0.69
N PRO A 44 8.99 4.95 0.24
CA PRO A 44 9.51 4.31 1.44
C PRO A 44 10.15 2.93 1.19
N HIS A 45 10.11 2.42 -0.05
CA HIS A 45 10.65 1.12 -0.45
C HIS A 45 10.08 -0.10 0.31
N VAL A 46 8.91 0.06 0.91
CA VAL A 46 8.17 -0.98 1.63
C VAL A 46 6.68 -0.88 1.29
N LEU A 47 5.96 -2.00 1.43
CA LEU A 47 4.50 -1.98 1.34
C LEU A 47 3.93 -1.18 2.50
N ARG A 48 2.90 -0.37 2.22
CA ARG A 48 2.12 0.38 3.20
C ARG A 48 0.64 0.05 3.10
N ALA A 49 -0.14 0.67 3.96
CA ALA A 49 -1.59 0.59 3.95
C ALA A 49 -2.20 1.13 2.65
N ALA A 50 -3.45 0.77 2.43
CA ALA A 50 -4.32 1.39 1.44
C ALA A 50 -5.67 1.71 2.08
N GLU A 51 -6.37 2.72 1.58
CA GLU A 51 -7.67 3.12 2.09
C GLU A 51 -8.63 3.59 1.01
N TRP A 52 -9.90 3.55 1.32
CA TRP A 52 -10.96 4.17 0.57
C TRP A 52 -11.38 5.48 1.27
N ARG A 53 -11.13 6.64 0.63
CA ARG A 53 -11.64 7.93 1.08
C ARG A 53 -12.80 8.36 0.19
N GLY A 54 -14.04 8.21 0.68
CA GLY A 54 -15.20 8.27 -0.21
C GLY A 54 -15.08 7.23 -1.32
N ASP A 55 -15.18 7.63 -2.58
CA ASP A 55 -15.02 6.74 -3.73
C ASP A 55 -13.59 6.72 -4.30
N ALA A 56 -12.69 7.47 -3.73
CA ALA A 56 -11.28 7.47 -4.10
C ALA A 56 -10.50 6.34 -3.43
N LEU A 57 -9.62 5.69 -4.18
CA LEU A 57 -8.67 4.69 -3.69
C LEU A 57 -7.30 5.34 -3.48
N ILE A 58 -6.73 5.18 -2.29
CA ILE A 58 -5.38 5.62 -1.96
C ILE A 58 -4.51 4.40 -1.67
N LEU A 59 -3.41 4.25 -2.41
CA LEU A 59 -2.38 3.23 -2.24
C LEU A 59 -1.11 3.94 -1.75
N TYR A 60 -0.79 3.86 -0.45
CA TYR A 60 0.28 4.67 0.14
C TYR A 60 1.69 4.25 -0.30
N SER A 61 1.91 2.97 -0.56
CA SER A 61 3.12 2.47 -1.22
C SER A 61 2.95 1.02 -1.66
N LEU A 62 3.38 0.73 -2.87
CA LEU A 62 3.40 -0.61 -3.44
C LEU A 62 4.74 -1.35 -3.19
N GLY A 63 5.64 -0.77 -2.40
CA GLY A 63 6.96 -1.34 -2.11
C GLY A 63 7.89 -1.33 -3.34
N ASN A 64 8.82 -2.27 -3.35
CA ASN A 64 9.77 -2.46 -4.44
C ASN A 64 9.26 -3.49 -5.43
N LEU A 65 9.31 -3.20 -6.73
CA LEU A 65 9.05 -4.20 -7.76
C LEU A 65 10.38 -4.77 -8.28
N VAL A 66 11.23 -3.91 -8.87
CA VAL A 66 12.53 -4.30 -9.41
C VAL A 66 13.58 -3.29 -8.96
N ASN A 67 14.58 -3.76 -8.23
CA ASN A 67 15.79 -3.00 -7.92
C ASN A 67 17.00 -3.82 -8.34
N TYR A 68 17.91 -3.21 -9.08
CA TYR A 68 19.14 -3.84 -9.54
C TYR A 68 20.35 -3.31 -8.77
N GLY A 69 21.31 -4.20 -8.48
CA GLY A 69 22.55 -3.84 -7.80
C GLY A 69 22.47 -4.03 -6.27
N PRO A 70 23.26 -3.28 -5.49
CA PRO A 70 23.42 -3.48 -4.04
C PRO A 70 22.22 -2.91 -3.25
N PHE A 71 21.01 -3.30 -3.60
CA PHE A 71 19.81 -2.91 -2.89
C PHE A 71 19.55 -3.87 -1.73
N ASN A 72 19.08 -3.35 -0.59
CA ASN A 72 18.74 -4.19 0.54
C ASN A 72 17.44 -4.96 0.29
N LEU A 73 17.55 -6.26 0.01
CA LEU A 73 16.43 -7.16 -0.26
C LEU A 73 16.08 -8.06 0.94
N VAL A 74 16.32 -7.61 2.16
CA VAL A 74 15.79 -8.28 3.36
C VAL A 74 14.36 -7.82 3.64
N GLU A 75 13.63 -8.59 4.45
CA GLU A 75 12.30 -8.19 4.89
C GLU A 75 12.34 -6.87 5.67
N PRO A 76 11.38 -5.97 5.46
CA PRO A 76 10.21 -6.06 4.55
C PRO A 76 10.48 -5.55 3.12
N MET A 77 11.69 -5.05 2.81
CA MET A 77 12.02 -4.30 1.59
C MET A 77 12.02 -5.16 0.32
N ARG A 78 12.11 -6.49 0.46
CA ARG A 78 12.03 -7.42 -0.67
C ARG A 78 10.61 -7.63 -1.20
N ARG A 79 9.57 -7.17 -0.46
CA ARG A 79 8.18 -7.35 -0.85
C ARG A 79 7.65 -6.14 -1.57
N GLY A 80 6.92 -6.42 -2.64
CA GLY A 80 6.20 -5.44 -3.42
C GLY A 80 4.83 -5.94 -3.83
N ALA A 81 4.11 -5.10 -4.54
CA ALA A 81 2.83 -5.46 -5.13
C ALA A 81 2.63 -4.79 -6.49
N VAL A 82 1.86 -5.47 -7.33
CA VAL A 82 1.25 -4.91 -8.53
C VAL A 82 -0.25 -4.81 -8.26
N VAL A 83 -0.84 -3.67 -8.57
CA VAL A 83 -2.28 -3.45 -8.44
C VAL A 83 -2.88 -3.28 -9.83
N CYS A 84 -3.96 -4.02 -10.07
CA CYS A 84 -4.80 -3.88 -11.26
C CYS A 84 -6.17 -3.37 -10.81
N ALA A 85 -6.74 -2.44 -11.55
CA ALA A 85 -8.08 -1.90 -11.29
C ALA A 85 -8.76 -1.58 -12.61
N THR A 86 -10.08 -1.67 -12.65
CA THR A 86 -10.91 -1.09 -13.70
C THR A 86 -11.23 0.34 -13.31
N LEU A 87 -11.05 1.29 -14.22
CA LEU A 87 -11.45 2.69 -13.99
C LEU A 87 -12.67 3.00 -14.85
N ASP A 88 -13.66 3.65 -14.26
CA ASP A 88 -14.80 4.20 -15.01
C ASP A 88 -14.43 5.51 -15.73
N SER A 89 -15.37 6.11 -16.44
CA SER A 89 -15.15 7.37 -17.17
C SER A 89 -14.90 8.59 -16.27
N ALA A 90 -15.22 8.48 -14.98
CA ALA A 90 -14.93 9.50 -13.98
C ALA A 90 -13.61 9.22 -13.23
N GLY A 91 -12.96 8.09 -13.53
CA GLY A 91 -11.69 7.66 -12.93
C GLY A 91 -11.84 6.89 -11.61
N HIS A 92 -13.06 6.51 -11.20
CA HIS A 92 -13.25 5.71 -9.99
C HIS A 92 -12.83 4.26 -10.22
N ALA A 93 -12.13 3.70 -9.23
CA ALA A 93 -11.60 2.35 -9.31
C ALA A 93 -12.63 1.31 -8.87
N SER A 94 -12.73 0.23 -9.64
CA SER A 94 -13.47 -1.00 -9.32
C SER A 94 -12.64 -2.23 -9.66
N ASP A 95 -13.10 -3.42 -9.28
CA ASP A 95 -12.45 -4.71 -9.56
C ASP A 95 -10.95 -4.70 -9.21
N VAL A 96 -10.64 -4.06 -8.08
CA VAL A 96 -9.25 -3.87 -7.64
C VAL A 96 -8.67 -5.18 -7.15
N VAL A 97 -7.51 -5.54 -7.67
CA VAL A 97 -6.79 -6.75 -7.30
C VAL A 97 -5.32 -6.42 -7.01
N VAL A 98 -4.85 -6.85 -5.85
CA VAL A 98 -3.44 -6.80 -5.46
C VAL A 98 -2.76 -8.12 -5.78
N ARG A 99 -1.61 -8.08 -6.44
CA ARG A 99 -0.72 -9.22 -6.70
C ARG A 99 0.59 -9.01 -5.97
N GLY A 100 0.84 -9.81 -4.94
CA GLY A 100 2.08 -9.75 -4.18
C GLY A 100 3.27 -10.22 -5.00
N THR A 101 4.41 -9.55 -4.80
CA THR A 101 5.70 -9.90 -5.40
C THR A 101 6.78 -10.03 -4.35
N VAL A 102 7.80 -10.84 -4.66
CA VAL A 102 9.03 -10.98 -3.87
C VAL A 102 10.22 -10.78 -4.80
N GLN A 103 11.12 -9.93 -4.39
CA GLN A 103 12.37 -9.70 -5.11
C GLN A 103 13.52 -10.49 -4.48
N TRP A 104 14.34 -11.09 -5.34
CA TRP A 104 15.54 -11.86 -4.99
C TRP A 104 16.77 -11.21 -5.63
N ALA A 105 17.92 -11.28 -4.95
CA ALA A 105 19.17 -10.80 -5.53
C ALA A 105 19.51 -11.61 -6.81
N PRO A 106 20.05 -10.95 -7.87
CA PRO A 106 20.41 -9.54 -7.98
C PRO A 106 19.28 -8.60 -8.48
N GLY A 107 18.04 -9.03 -8.48
CA GLY A 107 16.90 -8.22 -8.96
C GLY A 107 15.77 -9.05 -9.57
N VAL A 108 15.80 -10.38 -9.38
CA VAL A 108 14.78 -11.30 -9.90
C VAL A 108 13.48 -11.13 -9.12
N VAL A 109 12.38 -10.89 -9.82
CA VAL A 109 11.04 -10.75 -9.24
C VAL A 109 10.24 -12.02 -9.49
N THR A 110 9.59 -12.51 -8.45
CA THR A 110 8.66 -13.65 -8.53
C THR A 110 7.33 -13.29 -7.87
N ALA A 111 6.28 -14.02 -8.20
CA ALA A 111 5.02 -13.93 -7.48
C ALA A 111 5.22 -14.36 -6.00
N ASP A 112 4.55 -13.65 -5.08
CA ASP A 112 4.47 -14.05 -3.68
C ASP A 112 3.41 -15.15 -3.50
N SER A 113 3.78 -16.40 -3.80
CA SER A 113 2.88 -17.55 -3.72
C SER A 113 2.37 -17.85 -2.30
N ALA A 114 3.04 -17.31 -1.28
CA ALA A 114 2.61 -17.46 0.12
C ALA A 114 1.59 -16.37 0.55
N GLY A 115 1.26 -15.40 -0.32
CA GLY A 115 0.29 -14.34 -0.05
C GLY A 115 0.68 -13.35 1.05
N ARG A 116 1.94 -13.35 1.47
CA ARG A 116 2.41 -12.52 2.59
C ARG A 116 2.32 -11.02 2.31
N ALA A 117 2.56 -10.62 1.06
CA ALA A 117 2.43 -9.21 0.65
C ALA A 117 0.97 -8.75 0.77
N MET A 118 0.02 -9.56 0.33
CA MET A 118 -1.41 -9.27 0.43
C MET A 118 -1.88 -9.22 1.89
N THR A 119 -1.49 -10.21 2.70
CA THR A 119 -1.75 -10.23 4.15
C THR A 119 -1.16 -8.99 4.84
N LEU A 120 0.03 -8.54 4.42
CA LEU A 120 0.68 -7.37 4.98
C LEU A 120 -0.10 -6.09 4.66
N VAL A 121 -0.52 -5.89 3.40
CA VAL A 121 -1.34 -4.73 3.01
C VAL A 121 -2.66 -4.73 3.78
N ASP A 122 -3.34 -5.88 3.90
CA ASP A 122 -4.57 -6.01 4.68
C ASP A 122 -4.38 -5.61 6.15
N SER A 123 -3.35 -6.17 6.79
CA SER A 123 -3.05 -5.92 8.21
C SER A 123 -2.68 -4.45 8.45
N LEU A 124 -1.84 -3.86 7.62
CA LEU A 124 -1.46 -2.45 7.72
C LEU A 124 -2.69 -1.54 7.52
N SER A 125 -3.53 -1.84 6.53
CA SER A 125 -4.76 -1.08 6.26
C SER A 125 -5.75 -1.15 7.42
N ALA A 126 -5.86 -2.32 8.07
CA ALA A 126 -6.72 -2.49 9.25
C ALA A 126 -6.23 -1.66 10.46
N VAL A 127 -4.91 -1.59 10.64
CA VAL A 127 -4.32 -0.93 11.81
C VAL A 127 -4.20 0.58 11.61
N ASP A 128 -3.80 1.03 10.42
CA ASP A 128 -3.59 2.45 10.14
C ASP A 128 -4.89 3.18 9.82
N PHE A 129 -5.85 2.48 9.20
CA PHE A 129 -7.16 3.03 8.79
C PHE A 129 -8.30 2.08 9.17
N PRO A 130 -8.65 1.96 10.46
CA PRO A 130 -9.62 0.97 10.92
C PRO A 130 -11.03 1.13 10.33
N LEU A 131 -11.40 2.36 9.90
CA LEU A 131 -12.71 2.66 9.33
C LEU A 131 -12.71 2.72 7.80
N THR A 132 -11.60 3.12 7.19
CA THR A 132 -11.50 3.40 5.76
C THR A 132 -10.50 2.48 5.04
N GLY A 133 -9.70 1.72 5.79
CA GLY A 133 -8.72 0.80 5.22
C GLY A 133 -9.36 -0.25 4.32
N VAL A 134 -8.60 -0.68 3.32
CA VAL A 134 -9.03 -1.77 2.46
C VAL A 134 -9.00 -3.11 3.21
N ALA A 135 -9.86 -4.05 2.79
CA ALA A 135 -9.72 -5.46 3.09
C ALA A 135 -9.19 -6.17 1.84
N VAL A 136 -8.15 -7.00 2.01
CA VAL A 136 -7.53 -7.76 0.92
C VAL A 136 -7.73 -9.25 1.17
N ASP A 137 -8.40 -9.93 0.25
CA ASP A 137 -8.50 -11.38 0.28
C ASP A 137 -7.14 -12.00 -0.06
N SER A 138 -6.56 -12.74 0.87
CA SER A 138 -5.20 -13.29 0.73
C SER A 138 -5.08 -14.41 -0.31
N ALA A 139 -6.19 -15.03 -0.72
CA ALA A 139 -6.19 -16.09 -1.72
C ALA A 139 -6.32 -15.52 -3.14
N THR A 140 -7.17 -14.52 -3.33
CA THR A 140 -7.49 -13.96 -4.65
C THR A 140 -6.83 -12.61 -4.90
N GLY A 141 -6.41 -11.88 -3.85
CA GLY A 141 -5.94 -10.51 -3.92
C GLY A 141 -7.04 -9.48 -4.13
N ALA A 142 -8.30 -9.88 -4.13
CA ALA A 142 -9.43 -8.97 -4.31
C ALA A 142 -9.47 -7.95 -3.18
N VAL A 143 -9.66 -6.69 -3.55
CA VAL A 143 -9.72 -5.55 -2.63
C VAL A 143 -11.16 -5.12 -2.45
N SER A 144 -11.57 -4.95 -1.21
CA SER A 144 -12.90 -4.46 -0.84
C SER A 144 -12.83 -3.39 0.24
N ARG A 145 -13.95 -2.72 0.48
CA ARG A 145 -14.09 -1.83 1.65
C ARG A 145 -14.13 -2.68 2.92
N ARG A 146 -13.40 -2.28 3.94
CA ARG A 146 -13.46 -2.94 5.24
C ARG A 146 -14.83 -2.66 5.88
N ARG A 147 -15.52 -3.73 6.22
CA ARG A 147 -16.78 -3.62 7.01
C ARG A 147 -16.40 -3.63 8.48
N LEU A 148 -16.97 -2.71 9.24
CA LEU A 148 -16.97 -2.85 10.70
C LEU A 148 -17.80 -4.08 11.02
N SER A 149 -17.27 -5.01 11.79
CA SER A 149 -18.08 -6.08 12.35
C SER A 149 -19.13 -5.44 13.26
N SER A 150 -20.40 -5.57 12.89
CA SER A 150 -21.53 -5.06 13.65
C SER A 150 -21.88 -5.94 14.86
N ASP A 151 -20.93 -6.74 15.35
CA ASP A 151 -21.12 -7.64 16.48
C ASP A 151 -20.02 -7.44 17.53
N GLN A 152 -20.32 -6.63 18.53
CA GLN A 152 -19.98 -6.84 19.95
C GLN A 152 -21.05 -6.20 20.83
#